data_14cbcf46eae4fac8b2da4f8d344e01eb
#
_entry.id   14cbcf46eae4fac8b2da4f8d344e01eb
#
_cell.length_a   1.000
_cell.length_b   1.000
_cell.length_c   1.000
_cell.angle_alpha   90.00
_cell.angle_beta   90.00
_cell.angle_gamma   90.00
#
_symmetry.space_group_name_H-M   'P 1'
#
loop_
_entity.id
_entity.type
_entity.pdbx_description
1 polymer ?
#
loop_
_entity_poly.entity_id
_entity_poly.type
_entity_poly.pdbx_seq_one_letter_code
_entity_poly.pdbx_strand_id
1 'polypeptide(L)'
;MGDNTSGFENEDELIEYLNNKKIKELNNNMREFIFFIFGNIDEESIIQAESGKSGQKPDMIITINNVIKRISIKKGTGNSVHQEKVEIFAEFLTSINIPSEIIDKLLKYHWGDGTNNGTGSERISSTEYKKKFQNDIDIINEEFNKEKNIKEFINRFIMQGKSEEYDVVDALYYGNVKEGHWASKDEIIEYVVNNIFSLDSIHFGPLTYQIWNRCLNFNPKTENRRKVMQVKWGSLLNDLLIIERNRKNE
;
A
#
# COMPACT_ATOMS: atom_id res chain seq x y z
N MET A 1 -8.89 16.53 -9.79
CA MET A 1 -9.31 15.30 -9.10
C MET A 1 -8.87 14.18 -10.01
N GLY A 2 -7.89 13.37 -9.59
CA GLY A 2 -7.54 12.17 -10.36
C GLY A 2 -8.74 11.24 -10.35
N ASP A 3 -9.13 10.82 -11.53
CA ASP A 3 -10.29 9.96 -11.74
C ASP A 3 -9.92 8.54 -11.26
N ASN A 4 -10.58 8.07 -10.21
CA ASN A 4 -10.40 6.69 -9.71
C ASN A 4 -10.92 5.65 -10.71
N THR A 5 -11.68 6.06 -11.73
CA THR A 5 -12.21 5.21 -12.80
C THR A 5 -11.11 4.47 -13.54
N SER A 6 -9.99 5.11 -13.84
CA SER A 6 -8.89 4.48 -14.58
C SER A 6 -8.21 3.30 -13.85
N GLY A 7 -8.31 3.25 -12.52
CA GLY A 7 -7.82 2.13 -11.70
C GLY A 7 -8.72 0.90 -11.84
N PHE A 8 -10.03 1.09 -11.65
CA PHE A 8 -11.02 0.02 -11.79
C PHE A 8 -11.09 -0.54 -13.21
N GLU A 9 -11.07 0.33 -14.23
CA GLU A 9 -11.01 -0.10 -15.63
C GLU A 9 -9.78 -0.98 -15.92
N ASN A 10 -8.64 -0.72 -15.30
CA ASN A 10 -7.44 -1.53 -15.46
C ASN A 10 -7.53 -2.88 -14.73
N GLU A 11 -8.16 -2.91 -13.57
CA GLU A 11 -8.42 -4.15 -12.83
C GLU A 11 -9.35 -5.05 -13.65
N ASP A 12 -10.45 -4.50 -14.18
CA ASP A 12 -11.38 -5.22 -15.04
C ASP A 12 -10.72 -5.71 -16.34
N GLU A 13 -9.88 -4.87 -17.00
CA GLU A 13 -9.13 -5.25 -18.21
C GLU A 13 -8.20 -6.45 -17.97
N LEU A 14 -7.50 -6.47 -16.83
CA LEU A 14 -6.60 -7.58 -16.47
C LEU A 14 -7.39 -8.87 -16.22
N ILE A 15 -8.51 -8.77 -15.50
CA ILE A 15 -9.38 -9.92 -15.20
C ILE A 15 -10.00 -10.49 -16.48
N GLU A 16 -10.60 -9.64 -17.32
CA GLU A 16 -11.18 -10.07 -18.60
C GLU A 16 -10.15 -10.69 -19.52
N TYR A 17 -8.92 -10.12 -19.53
CA TYR A 17 -7.85 -10.64 -20.36
C TYR A 17 -7.39 -12.05 -19.93
N LEU A 18 -7.35 -12.33 -18.63
CA LEU A 18 -6.87 -13.60 -18.08
C LEU A 18 -7.98 -14.67 -18.09
N ASN A 19 -9.21 -14.30 -17.81
CA ASN A 19 -10.26 -15.25 -17.50
C ASN A 19 -10.60 -16.17 -18.68
N ASN A 20 -10.70 -17.49 -18.42
CA ASN A 20 -10.97 -18.55 -19.35
C ASN A 20 -9.94 -18.75 -20.48
N LYS A 21 -8.74 -18.17 -20.38
CA LYS A 21 -7.62 -18.41 -21.31
C LYS A 21 -6.72 -19.54 -20.83
N LYS A 22 -6.10 -20.22 -21.79
CA LYS A 22 -4.95 -21.07 -21.52
C LYS A 22 -3.70 -20.21 -21.37
N ILE A 23 -2.74 -20.62 -20.56
CA ILE A 23 -1.49 -19.88 -20.34
C ILE A 23 -0.75 -19.61 -21.64
N LYS A 24 -0.69 -20.57 -22.57
CA LYS A 24 -0.07 -20.42 -23.89
C LYS A 24 -0.69 -19.34 -24.78
N GLU A 25 -1.91 -18.91 -24.50
CA GLU A 25 -2.64 -17.88 -25.27
C GLU A 25 -2.33 -16.46 -24.74
N LEU A 26 -1.62 -16.36 -23.62
CA LEU A 26 -1.24 -15.08 -23.04
C LEU A 26 -0.08 -14.45 -23.82
N ASN A 27 -0.02 -13.11 -23.78
CA ASN A 27 1.18 -12.40 -24.18
C ASN A 27 2.36 -12.69 -23.22
N ASN A 28 3.57 -12.34 -23.61
CA ASN A 28 4.77 -12.64 -22.83
C ASN A 28 4.70 -12.06 -21.40
N ASN A 29 4.27 -10.80 -21.26
CA ASN A 29 4.18 -10.14 -19.96
C ASN A 29 3.28 -10.91 -18.98
N MET A 30 2.07 -11.24 -19.38
CA MET A 30 1.12 -11.93 -18.50
C MET A 30 1.51 -13.39 -18.28
N ARG A 31 2.14 -14.04 -19.27
CA ARG A 31 2.66 -15.40 -19.12
C ARG A 31 3.79 -15.46 -18.08
N GLU A 32 4.76 -14.54 -18.16
CA GLU A 32 5.83 -14.41 -17.17
C GLU A 32 5.28 -14.15 -15.76
N PHE A 33 4.29 -13.27 -15.64
CA PHE A 33 3.63 -13.03 -14.36
C PHE A 33 2.96 -14.28 -13.79
N ILE A 34 2.21 -15.04 -14.62
CA ILE A 34 1.56 -16.29 -14.19
C ILE A 34 2.60 -17.32 -13.74
N PHE A 35 3.69 -17.51 -14.49
CA PHE A 35 4.77 -18.41 -14.08
C PHE A 35 5.46 -17.95 -12.79
N PHE A 36 5.58 -16.64 -12.59
CA PHE A 36 6.14 -16.11 -11.35
C PHE A 36 5.30 -16.48 -10.12
N ILE A 37 3.98 -16.34 -10.17
CA ILE A 37 3.12 -16.56 -9.00
C ILE A 37 2.71 -18.02 -8.78
N PHE A 38 2.68 -18.85 -9.83
CA PHE A 38 2.29 -20.26 -9.75
C PHE A 38 3.47 -21.24 -9.88
N GLY A 39 4.64 -20.77 -10.31
CA GLY A 39 5.79 -21.63 -10.58
C GLY A 39 5.65 -22.40 -11.90
N ASN A 40 6.25 -23.58 -11.95
CA ASN A 40 6.21 -24.43 -13.14
C ASN A 40 4.83 -25.11 -13.27
N ILE A 41 4.02 -24.63 -14.20
CA ILE A 41 2.66 -25.06 -14.46
C ILE A 41 2.47 -25.33 -15.96
N ASP A 42 1.57 -26.29 -16.28
CA ASP A 42 1.29 -26.65 -17.67
C ASP A 42 0.66 -25.47 -18.43
N GLU A 43 1.22 -25.12 -19.58
CA GLU A 43 0.74 -24.06 -20.46
C GLU A 43 -0.68 -24.30 -21.02
N GLU A 44 -1.16 -25.55 -21.01
CA GLU A 44 -2.54 -25.90 -21.39
C GLU A 44 -3.55 -25.65 -20.25
N SER A 45 -3.08 -25.32 -19.04
CA SER A 45 -3.97 -25.01 -17.91
C SER A 45 -4.81 -23.77 -18.20
N ILE A 46 -6.08 -23.85 -17.79
CA ILE A 46 -7.04 -22.76 -17.94
C ILE A 46 -7.00 -21.89 -16.69
N ILE A 47 -6.94 -20.58 -16.91
CA ILE A 47 -6.95 -19.56 -15.89
C ILE A 47 -8.39 -19.17 -15.59
N GLN A 48 -8.74 -19.11 -14.31
CA GLN A 48 -9.94 -18.48 -13.81
C GLN A 48 -9.52 -17.20 -13.08
N ALA A 49 -10.03 -16.05 -13.49
CA ALA A 49 -9.75 -14.77 -12.86
C ALA A 49 -11.05 -14.06 -12.49
N GLU A 50 -11.12 -13.52 -11.28
CA GLU A 50 -12.26 -12.80 -10.77
C GLU A 50 -11.84 -11.62 -9.88
N SER A 51 -12.76 -10.65 -9.73
CA SER A 51 -12.55 -9.51 -8.82
C SER A 51 -12.63 -9.94 -7.36
N GLY A 52 -11.83 -9.32 -6.52
CA GLY A 52 -12.03 -9.37 -5.08
C GLY A 52 -13.30 -8.62 -4.64
N LYS A 53 -13.56 -8.61 -3.33
CA LYS A 53 -14.69 -7.84 -2.77
C LYS A 53 -14.42 -6.34 -2.91
N SER A 54 -15.40 -5.59 -3.43
CA SER A 54 -15.30 -4.15 -3.60
C SER A 54 -14.83 -3.42 -2.33
N GLY A 55 -13.79 -2.59 -2.49
CA GLY A 55 -13.20 -1.80 -1.41
C GLY A 55 -12.35 -2.56 -0.39
N GLN A 56 -12.06 -3.84 -0.65
CA GLN A 56 -11.19 -4.71 0.15
C GLN A 56 -10.09 -5.31 -0.71
N LYS A 57 -9.07 -5.89 -0.07
CA LYS A 57 -8.07 -6.74 -0.73
C LYS A 57 -8.57 -8.19 -0.81
N PRO A 58 -8.18 -8.97 -1.80
CA PRO A 58 -7.35 -8.61 -2.96
C PRO A 58 -8.12 -7.82 -4.03
N ASP A 59 -7.40 -7.20 -4.98
CA ASP A 59 -8.00 -6.54 -6.14
C ASP A 59 -8.41 -7.58 -7.21
N MET A 60 -7.62 -8.67 -7.37
CA MET A 60 -7.89 -9.80 -8.28
C MET A 60 -7.55 -11.14 -7.62
N ILE A 61 -8.35 -12.15 -7.92
CA ILE A 61 -8.13 -13.55 -7.54
C ILE A 61 -7.89 -14.38 -8.80
N ILE A 62 -6.82 -15.16 -8.84
CA ILE A 62 -6.49 -16.06 -9.94
C ILE A 62 -6.49 -17.49 -9.43
N THR A 63 -7.21 -18.37 -10.10
CA THR A 63 -7.26 -19.81 -9.79
C THR A 63 -6.80 -20.62 -10.98
N ILE A 64 -5.83 -21.50 -10.78
CA ILE A 64 -5.35 -22.48 -11.76
C ILE A 64 -5.18 -23.82 -11.07
N ASN A 65 -5.79 -24.88 -11.60
CA ASN A 65 -5.71 -26.23 -11.05
C ASN A 65 -6.01 -26.31 -9.53
N ASN A 66 -7.02 -25.57 -9.08
CA ASN A 66 -7.43 -25.42 -7.66
C ASN A 66 -6.41 -24.69 -6.75
N VAL A 67 -5.33 -24.16 -7.29
CA VAL A 67 -4.42 -23.27 -6.56
C VAL A 67 -4.91 -21.84 -6.74
N ILE A 68 -5.06 -21.12 -5.64
CA ILE A 68 -5.57 -19.75 -5.61
C ILE A 68 -4.41 -18.79 -5.34
N LYS A 69 -4.32 -17.72 -6.12
CA LYS A 69 -3.41 -16.59 -5.89
C LYS A 69 -4.18 -15.28 -5.85
N ARG A 70 -3.83 -14.45 -4.90
CA ARG A 70 -4.50 -13.17 -4.60
C ARG A 70 -3.55 -12.02 -4.90
N ILE A 71 -4.02 -11.07 -5.73
CA ILE A 71 -3.16 -10.05 -6.32
C ILE A 71 -3.67 -8.66 -5.93
N SER A 72 -2.74 -7.80 -5.51
CA SER A 72 -2.99 -6.36 -5.42
C SER A 72 -2.54 -5.69 -6.70
N ILE A 73 -3.41 -4.93 -7.35
CA ILE A 73 -3.14 -4.24 -8.60
C ILE A 73 -2.89 -2.76 -8.33
N LYS A 74 -1.86 -2.20 -8.97
CA LYS A 74 -1.56 -0.77 -8.95
C LYS A 74 -1.26 -0.27 -10.36
N LYS A 75 -1.62 0.99 -10.63
CA LYS A 75 -1.38 1.66 -11.91
C LYS A 75 -1.18 3.16 -11.70
N GLY A 76 -0.35 3.78 -12.54
CA GLY A 76 -0.15 5.23 -12.58
C GLY A 76 0.74 5.77 -11.45
N THR A 77 0.86 7.08 -11.37
CA THR A 77 1.82 7.78 -10.48
C THR A 77 1.29 8.14 -9.10
N GLY A 78 0.00 8.00 -8.86
CA GLY A 78 -0.65 8.40 -7.60
C GLY A 78 -0.31 7.54 -6.39
N ASN A 79 -0.01 6.26 -6.62
CA ASN A 79 0.54 5.24 -5.71
C ASN A 79 0.01 5.29 -4.26
N SER A 80 -1.27 5.66 -4.07
CA SER A 80 -1.93 5.47 -2.78
C SER A 80 -2.14 3.98 -2.56
N VAL A 81 -1.50 3.43 -1.54
CA VAL A 81 -1.57 2.00 -1.23
C VAL A 81 -2.60 1.69 -0.14
N HIS A 82 -2.88 2.66 0.75
CA HIS A 82 -3.83 2.49 1.83
C HIS A 82 -4.47 3.82 2.26
N GLN A 83 -5.72 3.75 2.74
CA GLN A 83 -6.44 4.86 3.35
C GLN A 83 -7.35 4.33 4.46
N GLU A 84 -7.28 4.97 5.64
CA GLU A 84 -8.18 4.68 6.74
C GLU A 84 -8.36 5.89 7.66
N LYS A 85 -9.26 5.77 8.64
CA LYS A 85 -9.38 6.78 9.69
C LYS A 85 -8.17 6.70 10.63
N VAL A 86 -7.67 7.84 11.08
CA VAL A 86 -6.51 7.89 11.97
C VAL A 86 -6.74 7.19 13.30
N GLU A 87 -7.99 7.17 13.78
CA GLU A 87 -8.37 6.47 15.01
C GLU A 87 -8.18 4.94 14.85
N ILE A 88 -8.61 4.37 13.70
CA ILE A 88 -8.42 2.94 13.38
C ILE A 88 -6.91 2.62 13.25
N PHE A 89 -6.16 3.54 12.64
CA PHE A 89 -4.71 3.37 12.58
C PHE A 89 -4.06 3.41 13.97
N ALA A 90 -4.50 4.29 14.86
CA ALA A 90 -4.00 4.33 16.25
C ALA A 90 -4.33 3.04 17.03
N GLU A 91 -5.50 2.45 16.83
CA GLU A 91 -5.87 1.14 17.38
C GLU A 91 -4.95 0.03 16.86
N PHE A 92 -4.67 0.02 15.55
CA PHE A 92 -3.70 -0.91 14.96
C PHE A 92 -2.30 -0.71 15.54
N LEU A 93 -1.80 0.52 15.67
CA LEU A 93 -0.50 0.80 16.30
C LEU A 93 -0.42 0.25 17.73
N THR A 94 -1.50 0.39 18.48
CA THR A 94 -1.61 -0.19 19.83
C THR A 94 -1.54 -1.72 19.79
N SER A 95 -2.23 -2.35 18.84
CA SER A 95 -2.26 -3.82 18.71
C SER A 95 -0.89 -4.44 18.38
N ILE A 96 -0.02 -3.69 17.69
CA ILE A 96 1.37 -4.10 17.40
C ILE A 96 2.39 -3.60 18.43
N ASN A 97 1.93 -3.12 19.58
CA ASN A 97 2.74 -2.65 20.70
C ASN A 97 3.65 -1.45 20.38
N ILE A 98 3.19 -0.52 19.54
CA ILE A 98 3.84 0.79 19.43
C ILE A 98 3.62 1.57 20.74
N PRO A 99 4.67 2.18 21.31
CA PRO A 99 4.54 2.96 22.55
C PRO A 99 3.49 4.06 22.44
N SER A 100 2.68 4.23 23.46
CA SER A 100 1.56 5.21 23.48
C SER A 100 2.04 6.65 23.26
N GLU A 101 3.25 6.98 23.70
CA GLU A 101 3.86 8.30 23.46
C GLU A 101 4.14 8.57 21.98
N ILE A 102 4.49 7.54 21.19
CA ILE A 102 4.70 7.64 19.74
C ILE A 102 3.35 7.83 19.04
N ILE A 103 2.33 7.08 19.47
CA ILE A 103 0.96 7.23 18.95
C ILE A 103 0.44 8.65 19.23
N ASP A 104 0.67 9.18 20.43
CA ASP A 104 0.26 10.54 20.80
C ASP A 104 0.95 11.60 19.93
N LYS A 105 2.26 11.47 19.67
CA LYS A 105 3.01 12.34 18.76
C LYS A 105 2.46 12.26 17.33
N LEU A 106 2.17 11.06 16.81
CA LEU A 106 1.56 10.88 15.50
C LEU A 106 0.19 11.55 15.40
N LEU A 107 -0.66 11.39 16.40
CA LEU A 107 -1.99 12.02 16.44
C LEU A 107 -1.88 13.55 16.47
N LYS A 108 -0.98 14.12 17.26
CA LYS A 108 -0.69 15.57 17.25
C LYS A 108 -0.19 16.05 15.88
N TYR A 109 0.67 15.27 15.22
CA TYR A 109 1.08 15.55 13.85
C TYR A 109 -0.11 15.49 12.88
N HIS A 110 -0.95 14.47 13.00
CA HIS A 110 -2.11 14.27 12.12
C HIS A 110 -3.09 15.44 12.20
N TRP A 111 -3.50 15.80 13.40
CA TRP A 111 -4.47 16.87 13.59
C TRP A 111 -3.90 18.27 13.37
N GLY A 112 -2.66 18.50 13.75
CA GLY A 112 -1.95 19.76 13.58
C GLY A 112 -2.61 20.95 14.28
N ASP A 113 -3.35 20.67 15.37
CA ASP A 113 -4.12 21.67 16.13
C ASP A 113 -3.73 21.70 17.62
N GLY A 114 -2.59 21.07 17.96
CA GLY A 114 -2.08 21.00 19.34
C GLY A 114 -2.73 19.89 20.19
N THR A 115 -3.74 19.19 19.65
CA THR A 115 -4.43 18.09 20.34
C THR A 115 -4.16 16.74 19.64
N ASN A 116 -4.47 15.65 20.33
CA ASN A 116 -4.39 14.30 19.79
C ASN A 116 -5.74 13.74 19.29
N ASN A 117 -6.79 14.57 19.31
CA ASN A 117 -8.17 14.17 18.96
C ASN A 117 -8.86 15.15 17.98
N GLY A 118 -8.17 16.17 17.51
CA GLY A 118 -8.70 17.11 16.53
C GLY A 118 -9.68 18.17 17.06
N THR A 119 -9.71 18.40 18.37
CA THR A 119 -10.62 19.37 19.01
C THR A 119 -10.04 20.77 19.17
N GLY A 120 -8.77 20.97 18.76
CA GLY A 120 -8.10 22.26 18.84
C GLY A 120 -8.64 23.28 17.83
N SER A 121 -8.54 24.57 18.19
CA SER A 121 -9.05 25.68 17.39
C SER A 121 -8.03 26.26 16.39
N GLU A 122 -6.74 26.08 16.67
CA GLU A 122 -5.66 26.54 15.77
C GLU A 122 -5.10 25.36 15.01
N ARG A 123 -4.99 25.49 13.68
CA ARG A 123 -4.51 24.41 12.80
C ARG A 123 -3.31 24.89 12.01
N ILE A 124 -2.26 24.08 12.00
CA ILE A 124 -1.04 24.36 11.21
C ILE A 124 -0.88 23.36 10.07
N SER A 125 -0.22 23.79 9.00
CA SER A 125 0.12 22.93 7.88
C SER A 125 1.14 21.84 8.27
N SER A 126 1.25 20.76 7.47
CA SER A 126 2.30 19.76 7.66
C SER A 126 3.70 20.37 7.57
N THR A 127 3.91 21.30 6.66
CA THR A 127 5.18 22.01 6.50
C THR A 127 5.53 22.85 7.75
N GLU A 128 4.53 23.50 8.31
CA GLU A 128 4.73 24.30 9.54
C GLU A 128 4.96 23.40 10.75
N TYR A 129 4.23 22.27 10.85
CA TYR A 129 4.46 21.30 11.91
C TYR A 129 5.89 20.75 11.86
N LYS A 130 6.38 20.36 10.68
CA LYS A 130 7.76 19.91 10.50
C LYS A 130 8.78 20.92 11.02
N LYS A 131 8.62 22.21 10.66
CA LYS A 131 9.52 23.28 11.12
C LYS A 131 9.57 23.41 12.65
N LYS A 132 8.43 23.20 13.33
CA LYS A 132 8.32 23.38 14.79
C LYS A 132 8.67 22.12 15.57
N PHE A 133 8.40 20.93 15.03
CA PHE A 133 8.41 19.66 15.74
C PHE A 133 9.13 18.55 14.97
N GLN A 134 10.24 18.89 14.28
CA GLN A 134 11.01 17.89 13.52
C GLN A 134 11.45 16.71 14.40
N ASN A 135 11.87 17.00 15.63
CA ASN A 135 12.29 15.97 16.58
C ASN A 135 11.19 14.92 16.87
N ASP A 136 9.91 15.33 16.90
CA ASP A 136 8.81 14.37 17.07
C ASP A 136 8.66 13.46 15.84
N ILE A 137 8.88 14.01 14.64
CA ILE A 137 8.87 13.24 13.40
C ILE A 137 10.03 12.24 13.38
N ASP A 138 11.21 12.65 13.80
CA ASP A 138 12.39 11.79 13.85
C ASP A 138 12.21 10.62 14.83
N ILE A 139 11.63 10.88 16.01
CA ILE A 139 11.28 9.86 17.00
C ILE A 139 10.25 8.88 16.45
N ILE A 140 9.21 9.37 15.78
CA ILE A 140 8.20 8.51 15.13
C ILE A 140 8.86 7.63 14.07
N ASN A 141 9.72 8.21 13.22
CA ASN A 141 10.40 7.48 12.16
C ASN A 141 11.35 6.41 12.71
N GLU A 142 12.08 6.70 13.79
CA GLU A 142 12.93 5.72 14.45
C GLU A 142 12.14 4.50 14.93
N GLU A 143 10.95 4.70 15.54
CA GLU A 143 10.11 3.61 15.99
C GLU A 143 9.48 2.86 14.81
N PHE A 144 8.92 3.59 13.84
CA PHE A 144 8.18 2.98 12.72
C PHE A 144 9.08 2.17 11.79
N ASN A 145 10.36 2.54 11.66
CA ASN A 145 11.29 1.86 10.77
C ASN A 145 12.08 0.72 11.44
N LYS A 146 11.70 0.29 12.65
CA LYS A 146 12.19 -0.97 13.21
C LYS A 146 11.68 -2.14 12.39
N GLU A 147 12.52 -3.12 12.10
CA GLU A 147 12.20 -4.27 11.24
C GLU A 147 10.86 -4.94 11.58
N LYS A 148 10.62 -5.21 12.87
CA LYS A 148 9.37 -5.81 13.33
C LYS A 148 8.13 -5.00 12.95
N ASN A 149 8.23 -3.65 13.04
CA ASN A 149 7.12 -2.75 12.76
C ASN A 149 6.92 -2.59 11.25
N ILE A 150 8.00 -2.54 10.46
CA ILE A 150 7.95 -2.50 9.01
C ILE A 150 7.16 -3.69 8.43
N LYS A 151 7.41 -4.90 8.93
CA LYS A 151 6.67 -6.10 8.50
C LYS A 151 5.17 -5.96 8.73
N GLU A 152 4.78 -5.46 9.90
CA GLU A 152 3.36 -5.21 10.23
C GLU A 152 2.74 -4.12 9.33
N PHE A 153 3.48 -3.04 9.06
CA PHE A 153 3.02 -1.96 8.18
C PHE A 153 2.86 -2.43 6.72
N ILE A 154 3.81 -3.20 6.18
CA ILE A 154 3.71 -3.77 4.84
C ILE A 154 2.48 -4.70 4.76
N ASN A 155 2.31 -5.57 5.75
CA ASN A 155 1.13 -6.42 5.82
C ASN A 155 -0.16 -5.57 5.83
N ARG A 156 -0.28 -4.61 6.75
CA ARG A 156 -1.46 -3.75 6.89
C ARG A 156 -1.78 -2.97 5.62
N PHE A 157 -0.78 -2.31 5.02
CA PHE A 157 -1.05 -1.34 3.95
C PHE A 157 -1.12 -1.97 2.56
N ILE A 158 -0.36 -3.03 2.32
CA ILE A 158 -0.22 -3.60 0.99
C ILE A 158 -0.96 -4.93 0.87
N MET A 159 -0.82 -5.81 1.86
CA MET A 159 -1.29 -7.19 1.76
C MET A 159 -2.71 -7.37 2.29
N GLN A 160 -3.05 -6.78 3.43
CA GLN A 160 -4.34 -6.97 4.09
C GLN A 160 -5.35 -5.87 3.74
N GLY A 161 -4.93 -4.62 3.73
CA GLY A 161 -5.83 -3.48 3.54
C GLY A 161 -6.89 -3.38 4.65
N LYS A 162 -8.17 -3.35 4.25
CA LYS A 162 -9.32 -3.33 5.15
C LYS A 162 -9.94 -4.72 5.37
N SER A 163 -9.31 -5.78 4.87
CA SER A 163 -9.80 -7.14 5.09
C SER A 163 -9.66 -7.53 6.55
N GLU A 164 -10.64 -8.29 7.07
CA GLU A 164 -10.54 -8.93 8.38
C GLU A 164 -9.61 -10.17 8.34
N GLU A 165 -9.41 -10.74 7.15
CA GLU A 165 -8.50 -11.86 6.96
C GLU A 165 -7.05 -11.37 6.98
N TYR A 166 -6.23 -12.02 7.76
CA TYR A 166 -4.79 -11.81 7.77
C TYR A 166 -4.18 -12.44 6.51
N ASP A 167 -3.22 -11.74 5.90
CA ASP A 167 -2.39 -12.31 4.84
C ASP A 167 -3.10 -12.59 3.50
N VAL A 168 -3.86 -11.61 3.02
CA VAL A 168 -4.78 -11.79 1.89
C VAL A 168 -4.10 -11.76 0.52
N VAL A 169 -2.96 -11.06 0.37
CA VAL A 169 -2.32 -10.83 -0.94
C VAL A 169 -1.01 -11.61 -1.07
N ASP A 170 -0.88 -12.39 -2.14
CA ASP A 170 0.33 -13.16 -2.47
C ASP A 170 1.38 -12.32 -3.23
N ALA A 171 0.92 -11.40 -4.10
CA ALA A 171 1.79 -10.56 -4.91
C ALA A 171 1.14 -9.20 -5.24
N LEU A 172 2.00 -8.22 -5.50
CA LEU A 172 1.62 -6.94 -6.07
C LEU A 172 1.98 -6.91 -7.54
N TYR A 173 1.04 -6.49 -8.39
CA TYR A 173 1.22 -6.22 -9.80
C TYR A 173 1.07 -4.74 -10.08
N TYR A 174 2.02 -4.14 -10.77
CA TYR A 174 1.98 -2.73 -11.19
C TYR A 174 2.04 -2.63 -12.71
N GLY A 175 0.99 -2.10 -13.33
CA GLY A 175 0.94 -1.93 -14.78
C GLY A 175 -0.38 -2.32 -15.40
N ASN A 176 -0.33 -2.77 -16.64
CA ASN A 176 -1.47 -3.18 -17.46
C ASN A 176 -1.18 -4.52 -18.17
N VAL A 177 -2.12 -5.01 -18.99
CA VAL A 177 -1.98 -6.29 -19.71
C VAL A 177 -0.69 -6.38 -20.56
N LYS A 178 -0.22 -5.27 -21.15
CA LYS A 178 0.91 -5.27 -22.09
C LYS A 178 2.25 -5.16 -21.40
N GLU A 179 2.30 -4.41 -20.32
CA GLU A 179 3.52 -4.10 -19.58
C GLU A 179 3.21 -4.03 -18.10
N GLY A 180 3.97 -4.78 -17.30
CA GLY A 180 3.81 -4.82 -15.86
C GLY A 180 5.08 -5.22 -15.14
N HIS A 181 5.14 -4.83 -13.85
CA HIS A 181 6.18 -5.15 -12.90
C HIS A 181 5.55 -5.74 -11.66
N TRP A 182 6.19 -6.72 -11.04
CA TRP A 182 5.59 -7.42 -9.91
C TRP A 182 6.61 -7.90 -8.89
N ALA A 183 6.12 -8.06 -7.69
CA ALA A 183 6.89 -8.68 -6.61
C ALA A 183 5.96 -9.50 -5.72
N SER A 184 6.50 -10.60 -5.18
CA SER A 184 5.84 -11.36 -4.13
C SER A 184 5.84 -10.56 -2.82
N LYS A 185 4.99 -10.98 -1.87
CA LYS A 185 4.99 -10.44 -0.53
C LYS A 185 6.38 -10.50 0.12
N ASP A 186 7.04 -11.64 0.02
CA ASP A 186 8.33 -11.87 0.68
C ASP A 186 9.41 -10.97 0.09
N GLU A 187 9.48 -10.83 -1.25
CA GLU A 187 10.40 -9.92 -1.91
C GLU A 187 10.18 -8.45 -1.52
N ILE A 188 8.92 -8.03 -1.37
CA ILE A 188 8.59 -6.66 -0.92
C ILE A 188 9.09 -6.46 0.52
N ILE A 189 8.81 -7.39 1.42
CA ILE A 189 9.25 -7.31 2.82
C ILE A 189 10.77 -7.26 2.88
N GLU A 190 11.44 -8.18 2.19
CA GLU A 190 12.91 -8.25 2.14
C GLU A 190 13.52 -6.96 1.60
N TYR A 191 13.00 -6.45 0.49
CA TYR A 191 13.46 -5.18 -0.09
C TYR A 191 13.33 -4.03 0.91
N VAL A 192 12.17 -3.87 1.55
CA VAL A 192 11.92 -2.75 2.46
C VAL A 192 12.77 -2.85 3.73
N VAL A 193 12.94 -4.05 4.27
CA VAL A 193 13.75 -4.28 5.48
C VAL A 193 15.24 -4.05 5.21
N ASN A 194 15.75 -4.47 4.06
CA ASN A 194 17.17 -4.40 3.72
C ASN A 194 17.61 -3.04 3.18
N ASN A 195 16.67 -2.12 2.89
CA ASN A 195 17.00 -0.79 2.41
C ASN A 195 16.74 0.27 3.48
N ILE A 196 17.76 1.11 3.74
CA ILE A 196 17.63 2.24 4.65
C ILE A 196 17.04 3.41 3.86
N PHE A 197 15.86 3.85 4.28
CA PHE A 197 15.18 5.01 3.72
C PHE A 197 15.38 6.21 4.64
N SER A 198 15.72 7.37 4.07
CA SER A 198 15.79 8.65 4.79
C SER A 198 14.83 9.63 4.13
N LEU A 199 13.74 9.93 4.82
CA LEU A 199 12.70 10.86 4.36
C LEU A 199 12.38 11.88 5.45
N ASP A 200 12.19 13.14 5.05
CA ASP A 200 11.84 14.23 5.98
C ASP A 200 10.39 14.16 6.51
N SER A 201 9.61 13.22 6.04
CA SER A 201 8.23 12.99 6.46
C SER A 201 8.10 11.74 7.30
N ILE A 202 6.98 11.58 8.01
CA ILE A 202 6.66 10.30 8.65
C ILE A 202 6.55 9.24 7.56
N HIS A 203 7.29 8.13 7.75
CA HIS A 203 7.42 7.07 6.74
C HIS A 203 7.59 5.67 7.36
N PHE A 204 7.35 4.66 6.53
CA PHE A 204 7.47 3.22 6.81
C PHE A 204 8.32 2.62 5.69
N GLY A 205 9.63 2.62 5.82
CA GLY A 205 10.51 2.36 4.67
C GLY A 205 10.24 3.39 3.56
N PRO A 206 9.93 2.96 2.31
CA PRO A 206 9.64 3.85 1.18
C PRO A 206 8.22 4.45 1.21
N LEU A 207 7.36 3.97 2.10
CA LEU A 207 5.99 4.40 2.19
C LEU A 207 5.85 5.66 3.04
N THR A 208 5.14 6.67 2.56
CA THR A 208 4.96 7.94 3.28
C THR A 208 3.57 8.05 3.89
N TYR A 209 3.53 8.49 5.14
CA TYR A 209 2.29 8.88 5.82
C TYR A 209 1.85 10.26 5.34
N GLN A 210 0.60 10.37 4.91
CA GLN A 210 0.01 11.62 4.49
C GLN A 210 -1.34 11.84 5.18
N ILE A 211 -1.59 13.09 5.54
CA ILE A 211 -2.89 13.53 6.00
C ILE A 211 -3.69 13.91 4.77
N TRP A 212 -4.88 13.34 4.60
CA TRP A 212 -5.67 13.68 3.41
C TRP A 212 -6.00 15.16 3.35
N ASN A 213 -6.45 15.76 4.46
CA ASN A 213 -6.77 17.17 4.51
C ASN A 213 -6.70 17.70 5.95
N ARG A 214 -5.97 18.78 6.17
CA ARG A 214 -5.97 19.45 7.48
C ARG A 214 -7.14 20.43 7.66
N CYS A 215 -7.85 20.76 6.58
CA CYS A 215 -8.96 21.72 6.59
C CYS A 215 -8.60 23.02 7.31
N LEU A 216 -7.49 23.65 6.91
CA LEU A 216 -6.98 24.88 7.54
C LEU A 216 -7.97 26.06 7.46
N ASN A 217 -8.88 26.02 6.49
CA ASN A 217 -9.92 27.04 6.27
C ASN A 217 -11.22 26.76 7.02
N PHE A 218 -11.27 25.73 7.87
CA PHE A 218 -12.46 25.33 8.64
C PHE A 218 -13.71 25.05 7.79
N ASN A 219 -13.53 24.57 6.54
CA ASN A 219 -14.63 24.29 5.64
C ASN A 219 -15.43 23.05 6.08
N PRO A 220 -16.73 23.17 6.47
CA PRO A 220 -17.53 22.05 6.93
C PRO A 220 -17.65 20.88 5.93
N LYS A 221 -17.61 21.16 4.63
CA LYS A 221 -17.70 20.14 3.56
C LYS A 221 -16.48 19.22 3.50
N THR A 222 -15.35 19.68 4.01
CA THR A 222 -14.09 18.92 3.98
C THR A 222 -13.62 18.47 5.37
N GLU A 223 -14.32 18.85 6.43
CA GLU A 223 -13.95 18.54 7.81
C GLU A 223 -13.83 17.02 8.06
N ASN A 224 -14.74 16.22 7.51
CA ASN A 224 -14.68 14.76 7.65
C ASN A 224 -13.41 14.13 7.06
N ARG A 225 -12.75 14.81 6.10
CA ARG A 225 -11.50 14.34 5.50
C ARG A 225 -10.30 14.50 6.42
N ARG A 226 -10.38 15.33 7.45
CA ARG A 226 -9.32 15.47 8.46
C ARG A 226 -9.04 14.18 9.21
N LYS A 227 -10.05 13.35 9.39
CA LYS A 227 -9.94 12.04 10.06
C LYS A 227 -9.18 11.00 9.26
N VAL A 228 -8.91 11.27 7.98
CA VAL A 228 -8.38 10.25 7.05
C VAL A 228 -6.89 10.43 6.85
N MET A 229 -6.16 9.37 7.11
CA MET A 229 -4.77 9.23 6.71
C MET A 229 -4.65 8.46 5.39
N GLN A 230 -3.60 8.73 4.67
CA GLN A 230 -3.19 8.00 3.46
C GLN A 230 -1.77 7.50 3.60
N VAL A 231 -1.50 6.35 3.02
CA VAL A 231 -0.14 5.86 2.80
C VAL A 231 0.14 5.83 1.30
N LYS A 232 1.25 6.41 0.90
CA LYS A 232 1.70 6.42 -0.49
C LYS A 232 3.05 5.74 -0.66
N TRP A 233 3.20 5.05 -1.76
CA TRP A 233 4.48 4.50 -2.20
C TRP A 233 4.95 5.22 -3.47
N GLY A 234 5.58 6.39 -3.30
CA GLY A 234 5.95 7.26 -4.42
C GLY A 234 6.97 6.65 -5.36
N SER A 235 7.88 5.82 -4.86
CA SER A 235 8.93 5.12 -5.63
C SER A 235 8.54 3.74 -6.15
N LEU A 236 7.27 3.32 -6.02
CA LEU A 236 6.82 1.94 -6.25
C LEU A 236 7.38 1.30 -7.53
N LEU A 237 7.28 1.97 -8.68
CA LEU A 237 7.81 1.43 -9.94
C LEU A 237 9.33 1.21 -9.88
N ASN A 238 10.07 2.19 -9.38
CA ASN A 238 11.54 2.08 -9.28
C ASN A 238 11.95 0.95 -8.33
N ASP A 239 11.23 0.81 -7.22
CA ASP A 239 11.49 -0.22 -6.21
C ASP A 239 11.20 -1.62 -6.78
N LEU A 240 10.10 -1.79 -7.52
CA LEU A 240 9.79 -3.03 -8.21
C LEU A 240 10.85 -3.39 -9.26
N LEU A 241 11.34 -2.41 -10.03
CA LEU A 241 12.43 -2.64 -10.98
C LEU A 241 13.73 -3.09 -10.30
N ILE A 242 14.01 -2.60 -9.09
CA ILE A 242 15.16 -3.06 -8.30
C ILE A 242 14.95 -4.50 -7.83
N ILE A 243 13.77 -4.82 -7.30
CA ILE A 243 13.41 -6.17 -6.85
C ILE A 243 13.54 -7.17 -8.02
N GLU A 244 12.97 -6.85 -9.19
CA GLU A 244 13.07 -7.71 -10.37
C GLU A 244 14.51 -7.92 -10.85
N ARG A 245 15.35 -6.89 -10.74
CA ARG A 245 16.77 -7.02 -11.09
C ARG A 245 17.51 -7.94 -10.13
N ASN A 246 17.24 -7.83 -8.84
CA ASN A 246 17.84 -8.70 -7.82
C ASN A 246 17.44 -10.16 -8.06
N ARG A 247 16.15 -10.44 -8.29
CA ARG A 247 15.62 -11.77 -8.64
C ARG A 247 16.32 -12.40 -9.84
N LYS A 248 16.70 -11.63 -10.85
CA LYS A 248 17.39 -12.13 -12.06
C LYS A 248 18.87 -12.43 -11.84
N ASN A 249 19.44 -11.97 -10.75
CA ASN A 249 20.85 -12.15 -10.41
C ASN A 249 21.08 -13.31 -9.41
N GLU A 250 20.00 -13.88 -8.85
CA GLU A 250 19.99 -15.09 -8.04
C GLU A 250 19.86 -16.35 -8.92
#